data_cfc53661263cb71fe64b1bcaad3d0312
#
_entry.id   cfc53661263cb71fe64b1bcaad3d0312
#
_cell.length_a   1.000
_cell.length_b   1.000
_cell.length_c   1.000
_cell.angle_alpha   90.00
_cell.angle_beta   90.00
_cell.angle_gamma   90.00
#
_symmetry.space_group_name_H-M   'P 1'
#
loop_
_entity.id
_entity.type
_entity.pdbx_description
1 polymer ?
#
loop_
_entity_poly.entity_id
_entity_poly.type
_entity_poly.pdbx_seq_one_letter_code
_entity_poly.pdbx_strand_id
1 'polypeptide(L)'
;GVFVEEDSVIRFRFNCFFEYFLVKKMETDPEFKKEVLDENNYLKYCNEINYYTGLHRGEAEILKNVVDRLEFDYITINDIVFSKVKSIDDFFHIDKSIVEQIKSEELFELLPDKKTEEESEKESDTKLEHSSDKKEGIIKKKHTNKFIAFGQLMLLAMNVLKNSEEIHEENLKADSYTRILKNSISYVVLYKMICEEIINH
;
A
#
# COMPACT_ATOMS: atom_id res chain seq x y z
N GLY A 1 25.98 -15.93 -9.94
CA GLY A 1 25.44 -15.06 -10.97
C GLY A 1 24.16 -14.38 -10.52
N VAL A 2 23.75 -13.35 -11.23
CA VAL A 2 22.51 -12.57 -10.99
C VAL A 2 21.28 -13.37 -11.48
N PHE A 3 21.49 -14.26 -12.43
CA PHE A 3 20.45 -15.09 -13.03
C PHE A 3 20.59 -16.54 -12.65
N VAL A 4 19.48 -17.24 -12.57
CA VAL A 4 19.35 -18.70 -12.49
C VAL A 4 18.48 -19.18 -13.64
N GLU A 5 18.76 -20.38 -14.14
CA GLU A 5 17.92 -21.06 -15.11
C GLU A 5 17.19 -22.20 -14.37
N GLU A 6 15.87 -22.18 -14.44
CA GLU A 6 14.99 -23.20 -13.91
C GLU A 6 13.96 -23.53 -14.98
N ASP A 7 13.85 -24.80 -15.34
CA ASP A 7 12.90 -25.31 -16.35
C ASP A 7 12.94 -24.52 -17.70
N SER A 8 14.16 -24.22 -18.17
CA SER A 8 14.41 -23.41 -19.38
C SER A 8 13.90 -21.95 -19.30
N VAL A 9 13.57 -21.45 -18.10
CA VAL A 9 13.22 -20.06 -17.84
C VAL A 9 14.36 -19.38 -17.09
N ILE A 10 14.82 -18.25 -17.61
CA ILE A 10 15.84 -17.42 -16.96
C ILE A 10 15.12 -16.49 -15.99
N ARG A 11 15.47 -16.58 -14.72
CA ARG A 11 14.94 -15.73 -13.66
C ARG A 11 16.05 -14.99 -12.92
N PHE A 12 15.71 -13.87 -12.28
CA PHE A 12 16.62 -13.27 -11.33
C PHE A 12 16.76 -14.15 -10.11
N ARG A 13 17.99 -14.35 -9.65
CA ARG A 13 18.28 -15.16 -8.44
C ARG A 13 17.68 -14.57 -7.19
N PHE A 14 17.58 -13.25 -7.12
CA PHE A 14 16.95 -12.51 -6.02
C PHE A 14 16.09 -11.39 -6.57
N ASN A 15 14.92 -11.18 -6.00
CA ASN A 15 13.97 -10.17 -6.42
C ASN A 15 14.55 -8.75 -6.37
N CYS A 16 15.46 -8.46 -5.44
CA CYS A 16 16.11 -7.15 -5.35
C CYS A 16 16.87 -6.74 -6.61
N PHE A 17 17.37 -7.70 -7.41
CA PHE A 17 17.97 -7.35 -8.71
C PHE A 17 16.90 -6.93 -9.71
N PHE A 18 15.76 -7.61 -9.73
CA PHE A 18 14.65 -7.23 -10.59
C PHE A 18 14.15 -5.82 -10.24
N GLU A 19 13.88 -5.58 -8.97
CA GLU A 19 13.47 -4.26 -8.45
C GLU A 19 14.49 -3.18 -8.80
N TYR A 20 15.79 -3.45 -8.63
CA TYR A 20 16.86 -2.52 -8.99
C TYR A 20 16.85 -2.16 -10.48
N PHE A 21 16.66 -3.14 -11.38
CA PHE A 21 16.61 -2.87 -12.81
C PHE A 21 15.35 -2.11 -13.22
N LEU A 22 14.20 -2.33 -12.54
CA LEU A 22 13.01 -1.52 -12.75
C LEU A 22 13.24 -0.06 -12.32
N VAL A 23 13.89 0.16 -11.18
CA VAL A 23 14.29 1.51 -10.73
C VAL A 23 15.22 2.17 -11.74
N LYS A 24 16.20 1.45 -12.27
CA LYS A 24 17.07 1.97 -13.34
C LYS A 24 16.31 2.28 -14.63
N LYS A 25 15.28 1.53 -14.94
CA LYS A 25 14.38 1.85 -16.04
C LYS A 25 13.58 3.13 -15.76
N MET A 26 13.09 3.34 -14.56
CA MET A 26 12.42 4.60 -14.18
C MET A 26 13.31 5.83 -14.37
N GLU A 27 14.65 5.70 -14.16
CA GLU A 27 15.59 6.80 -14.36
C GLU A 27 15.76 7.18 -15.85
N THR A 28 15.62 6.21 -16.74
CA THR A 28 15.96 6.37 -18.17
C THR A 28 14.74 6.42 -19.09
N ASP A 29 13.59 5.96 -18.61
CA ASP A 29 12.34 5.85 -19.37
C ASP A 29 11.22 6.63 -18.63
N PRO A 30 10.94 7.89 -19.06
CA PRO A 30 9.91 8.71 -18.44
C PRO A 30 8.49 8.14 -18.56
N GLU A 31 8.20 7.42 -19.64
CA GLU A 31 6.89 6.78 -19.83
C GLU A 31 6.70 5.65 -18.82
N PHE A 32 7.73 4.83 -18.61
CA PHE A 32 7.70 3.80 -17.58
C PHE A 32 7.62 4.40 -16.17
N LYS A 33 8.38 5.48 -15.88
CA LYS A 33 8.25 6.20 -14.60
C LYS A 33 6.82 6.65 -14.37
N LYS A 34 6.18 7.22 -15.39
CA LYS A 34 4.78 7.64 -15.33
C LYS A 34 3.83 6.48 -15.10
N GLU A 35 4.04 5.34 -15.75
CA GLU A 35 3.26 4.11 -15.53
C GLU A 35 3.37 3.63 -14.08
N VAL A 36 4.58 3.58 -13.52
CA VAL A 36 4.84 3.17 -12.13
C VAL A 36 4.15 4.11 -11.14
N LEU A 37 4.15 5.41 -11.41
CA LEU A 37 3.56 6.44 -10.57
C LEU A 37 2.07 6.70 -10.88
N ASP A 38 1.46 5.91 -11.76
CA ASP A 38 0.02 5.96 -12.00
C ASP A 38 -0.73 5.53 -10.74
N GLU A 39 -1.84 6.22 -10.45
CA GLU A 39 -2.64 6.02 -9.24
C GLU A 39 -3.16 4.60 -9.05
N ASN A 40 -3.26 3.81 -10.11
CA ASN A 40 -3.69 2.41 -10.06
C ASN A 40 -2.53 1.44 -9.83
N ASN A 41 -1.29 1.91 -9.87
CA ASN A 41 -0.09 1.08 -9.84
C ASN A 41 0.72 1.18 -8.54
N TYR A 42 0.46 2.15 -7.66
CA TYR A 42 1.23 2.33 -6.43
C TYR A 42 1.41 1.06 -5.59
N LEU A 43 0.33 0.28 -5.42
CA LEU A 43 0.39 -0.94 -4.63
C LEU A 43 1.17 -2.06 -5.32
N LYS A 44 1.26 -2.00 -6.65
CA LYS A 44 2.02 -2.96 -7.45
C LYS A 44 3.53 -2.68 -7.42
N TYR A 45 3.91 -1.41 -7.32
CA TYR A 45 5.29 -0.94 -7.43
C TYR A 45 5.81 -0.27 -6.15
N CYS A 46 5.27 -0.64 -4.98
CA CYS A 46 5.67 -0.04 -3.69
C CYS A 46 7.19 -0.12 -3.45
N ASN A 47 7.82 -1.24 -3.77
CA ASN A 47 9.24 -1.43 -3.56
C ASN A 47 10.06 -0.55 -4.50
N GLU A 48 9.69 -0.50 -5.77
CA GLU A 48 10.36 0.29 -6.79
C GLU A 48 10.26 1.78 -6.49
N ILE A 49 9.09 2.26 -6.06
CA ILE A 49 8.90 3.67 -5.65
C ILE A 49 9.75 3.97 -4.43
N ASN A 50 9.77 3.09 -3.43
CA ASN A 50 10.60 3.27 -2.24
C ASN A 50 12.09 3.29 -2.59
N TYR A 51 12.59 2.37 -3.42
CA TYR A 51 13.99 2.37 -3.86
C TYR A 51 14.32 3.59 -4.71
N TYR A 52 13.44 3.97 -5.64
CA TYR A 52 13.63 5.14 -6.49
C TYR A 52 13.77 6.42 -5.64
N THR A 53 12.86 6.65 -4.70
CA THR A 53 12.91 7.83 -3.81
C THR A 53 14.09 7.78 -2.84
N GLY A 54 14.58 6.61 -2.45
CA GLY A 54 15.80 6.44 -1.68
C GLY A 54 17.07 6.85 -2.42
N LEU A 55 17.08 6.71 -3.76
CA LEU A 55 18.17 7.16 -4.63
C LEU A 55 18.00 8.62 -5.06
N HIS A 56 16.78 9.11 -5.19
CA HIS A 56 16.40 10.44 -5.67
C HIS A 56 15.62 11.19 -4.58
N ARG A 57 16.33 11.65 -3.56
CA ARG A 57 15.78 12.20 -2.30
C ARG A 57 15.11 13.56 -2.43
N GLY A 58 15.21 14.19 -3.60
CA GLY A 58 14.61 15.50 -3.91
C GLY A 58 13.24 15.42 -4.62
N GLU A 59 12.65 14.26 -4.77
CA GLU A 59 11.41 14.02 -5.56
C GLU A 59 10.14 14.49 -4.82
N ALA A 60 9.96 15.81 -4.72
CA ALA A 60 8.82 16.43 -4.04
C ALA A 60 7.45 16.02 -4.64
N GLU A 61 7.39 15.86 -5.96
CA GLU A 61 6.17 15.46 -6.66
C GLU A 61 5.72 14.06 -6.25
N ILE A 62 6.65 13.11 -6.09
CA ILE A 62 6.31 11.74 -5.67
C ILE A 62 5.77 11.75 -4.23
N LEU A 63 6.42 12.49 -3.32
CA LEU A 63 5.93 12.63 -1.95
C LEU A 63 4.51 13.17 -1.94
N LYS A 64 4.26 14.26 -2.66
CA LYS A 64 2.94 14.86 -2.75
C LYS A 64 1.91 13.87 -3.28
N ASN A 65 2.17 13.23 -4.42
CA ASN A 65 1.22 12.34 -5.07
C ASN A 65 0.87 11.12 -4.19
N VAL A 66 1.87 10.52 -3.53
CA VAL A 66 1.62 9.36 -2.65
C VAL A 66 0.79 9.76 -1.43
N VAL A 67 1.07 10.93 -0.84
CA VAL A 67 0.31 11.44 0.32
C VAL A 67 -1.10 11.89 -0.07
N ASP A 68 -1.26 12.55 -1.22
CA ASP A 68 -2.57 12.94 -1.75
C ASP A 68 -3.43 11.69 -2.02
N ARG A 69 -2.84 10.64 -2.56
CA ARG A 69 -3.53 9.37 -2.80
C ARG A 69 -3.95 8.70 -1.49
N LEU A 70 -3.04 8.64 -0.51
CA LEU A 70 -3.34 8.07 0.80
C LEU A 70 -4.53 8.81 1.45
N GLU A 71 -4.56 10.13 1.40
CA GLU A 71 -5.67 10.89 1.97
C GLU A 71 -6.95 10.70 1.20
N PHE A 72 -6.91 10.76 -0.13
CA PHE A 72 -8.08 10.61 -0.99
C PHE A 72 -8.77 9.25 -0.80
N ASP A 73 -8.01 8.16 -0.76
CA ASP A 73 -8.57 6.81 -0.65
C ASP A 73 -9.19 6.53 0.71
N TYR A 74 -8.72 7.23 1.77
CA TYR A 74 -9.14 6.94 3.15
C TYR A 74 -9.77 8.14 3.87
N ILE A 75 -10.18 9.19 3.15
CA ILE A 75 -10.77 10.40 3.71
C ILE A 75 -12.02 10.09 4.54
N THR A 76 -12.90 9.21 4.05
CA THR A 76 -14.13 8.83 4.77
C THR A 76 -13.81 8.16 6.11
N ILE A 77 -12.82 7.28 6.15
CA ILE A 77 -12.38 6.63 7.38
C ILE A 77 -11.81 7.66 8.35
N ASN A 78 -10.94 8.55 7.85
CA ASN A 78 -10.39 9.62 8.66
C ASN A 78 -11.48 10.51 9.27
N ASP A 79 -12.46 10.89 8.49
CA ASP A 79 -13.56 11.74 8.95
C ASP A 79 -14.41 11.06 10.04
N ILE A 80 -14.72 9.77 9.87
CA ILE A 80 -15.43 8.99 10.89
C ILE A 80 -14.60 8.92 12.17
N VAL A 81 -13.34 8.51 12.09
CA VAL A 81 -12.45 8.36 13.24
C VAL A 81 -12.29 9.70 13.97
N PHE A 82 -11.93 10.77 13.24
CA PHE A 82 -11.67 12.08 13.86
C PHE A 82 -12.93 12.87 14.21
N SER A 83 -14.12 12.41 13.82
CA SER A 83 -15.37 12.93 14.37
C SER A 83 -15.53 12.57 15.85
N LYS A 84 -15.01 11.45 16.28
CA LYS A 84 -15.20 10.85 17.63
C LYS A 84 -13.93 10.87 18.47
N VAL A 85 -12.77 10.58 17.88
CA VAL A 85 -11.48 10.54 18.57
C VAL A 85 -10.90 11.95 18.63
N LYS A 86 -10.96 12.60 19.78
CA LYS A 86 -10.46 13.98 20.01
C LYS A 86 -9.25 14.00 20.93
N SER A 87 -9.05 12.95 21.70
CA SER A 87 -7.97 12.83 22.67
C SER A 87 -7.35 11.43 22.63
N ILE A 88 -6.23 11.26 23.31
CA ILE A 88 -5.59 9.96 23.46
C ILE A 88 -6.45 8.98 24.28
N ASP A 89 -7.26 9.50 25.18
CA ASP A 89 -8.16 8.70 26.03
C ASP A 89 -9.31 8.12 25.18
N ASP A 90 -9.85 8.89 24.24
CA ASP A 90 -10.88 8.41 23.31
C ASP A 90 -10.37 7.25 22.44
N PHE A 91 -9.07 7.27 22.12
CA PHE A 91 -8.42 6.20 21.36
C PHE A 91 -8.47 4.86 22.11
N PHE A 92 -8.37 4.86 23.44
CA PHE A 92 -8.47 3.63 24.23
C PHE A 92 -9.92 3.17 24.42
N HIS A 93 -10.88 4.06 24.28
CA HIS A 93 -12.32 3.82 24.47
C HIS A 93 -13.10 4.04 23.18
N ILE A 94 -12.79 3.22 22.14
CA ILE A 94 -13.48 3.32 20.86
C ILE A 94 -14.96 2.97 21.04
N ASP A 95 -15.82 3.94 20.72
CA ASP A 95 -17.25 3.79 20.79
C ASP A 95 -17.72 2.79 19.70
N LYS A 96 -18.62 1.89 20.09
CA LYS A 96 -19.28 0.94 19.14
C LYS A 96 -19.94 1.67 17.96
N SER A 97 -20.35 2.92 18.13
CA SER A 97 -20.92 3.72 17.05
C SER A 97 -19.97 3.98 15.89
N ILE A 98 -18.64 4.04 16.16
CA ILE A 98 -17.62 4.13 15.09
C ILE A 98 -17.63 2.84 14.27
N VAL A 99 -17.67 1.69 14.95
CA VAL A 99 -17.72 0.37 14.32
C VAL A 99 -18.95 0.23 13.42
N GLU A 100 -20.14 0.61 13.95
CA GLU A 100 -21.40 0.53 13.21
C GLU A 100 -21.39 1.47 12.00
N GLN A 101 -20.84 2.68 12.14
CA GLN A 101 -20.75 3.63 11.04
C GLN A 101 -19.79 3.16 9.95
N ILE A 102 -18.62 2.64 10.31
CA ILE A 102 -17.67 2.07 9.36
C ILE A 102 -18.28 0.85 8.64
N LYS A 103 -19.05 0.02 9.35
CA LYS A 103 -19.77 -1.12 8.76
C LYS A 103 -20.86 -0.67 7.77
N SER A 104 -21.59 0.37 8.09
CA SER A 104 -22.69 0.87 7.24
C SER A 104 -22.19 1.50 5.93
N GLU A 105 -20.97 2.03 5.89
CA GLU A 105 -20.36 2.63 4.70
C GLU A 105 -19.69 1.59 3.77
N GLU A 106 -19.98 0.28 3.94
CA GLU A 106 -19.36 -0.82 3.18
C GLU A 106 -17.82 -0.80 3.19
N LEU A 107 -17.22 -0.04 4.12
CA LEU A 107 -15.79 0.00 4.33
C LEU A 107 -15.28 -1.33 4.93
N PHE A 108 -16.19 -2.23 5.26
CA PHE A 108 -15.96 -3.49 5.96
C PHE A 108 -15.83 -4.74 5.08
N GLU A 109 -15.67 -4.60 3.79
CA GLU A 109 -15.01 -5.67 3.01
C GLU A 109 -13.54 -5.83 3.43
N LEU A 110 -13.27 -5.53 4.73
CA LEU A 110 -11.92 -5.50 5.29
C LEU A 110 -11.45 -6.86 5.77
N LEU A 111 -12.38 -7.78 6.03
CA LEU A 111 -12.05 -9.15 6.40
C LEU A 111 -12.17 -10.04 5.16
N PRO A 112 -11.15 -10.85 4.83
CA PRO A 112 -11.28 -11.84 3.78
C PRO A 112 -12.39 -12.81 4.17
N ASP A 113 -13.34 -13.01 3.26
CA ASP A 113 -14.32 -14.08 3.40
C ASP A 113 -13.56 -15.39 3.62
N LYS A 114 -13.90 -16.18 4.64
CA LYS A 114 -13.25 -17.46 4.95
C LYS A 114 -13.18 -18.43 3.74
N LYS A 115 -14.01 -18.20 2.71
CA LYS A 115 -13.97 -18.94 1.45
C LYS A 115 -12.81 -18.58 0.54
N THR A 116 -12.20 -17.38 0.72
CA THR A 116 -11.08 -16.91 -0.14
C THR A 116 -9.74 -17.46 0.33
N GLU A 117 -9.60 -17.87 1.59
CA GLU A 117 -8.35 -18.47 2.11
C GLU A 117 -8.12 -19.86 1.53
N GLU A 118 -9.15 -20.72 1.47
CA GLU A 118 -9.03 -22.06 0.88
C GLU A 118 -8.76 -22.04 -0.64
N GLU A 119 -9.27 -21.03 -1.35
CA GLU A 119 -8.97 -20.83 -2.78
C GLU A 119 -7.58 -20.23 -2.99
N SER A 120 -7.10 -19.37 -2.09
CA SER A 120 -5.78 -18.76 -2.17
C SER A 120 -4.64 -19.75 -1.85
N GLU A 121 -4.84 -20.66 -0.91
CA GLU A 121 -3.85 -21.73 -0.63
C GLU A 121 -3.75 -22.74 -1.78
N LYS A 122 -4.88 -23.12 -2.40
CA LYS A 122 -4.88 -23.99 -3.59
C LYS A 122 -4.29 -23.33 -4.83
N GLU A 123 -4.38 -21.99 -4.94
CA GLU A 123 -3.76 -21.25 -6.04
C GLU A 123 -2.27 -20.99 -5.83
N SER A 124 -1.75 -20.97 -4.59
CA SER A 124 -0.32 -20.80 -4.33
C SER A 124 0.48 -22.05 -4.68
N ASP A 125 -0.07 -23.23 -4.45
CA ASP A 125 0.58 -24.50 -4.78
C ASP A 125 0.56 -24.83 -6.28
N THR A 126 -0.39 -24.25 -7.04
CA THR A 126 -0.49 -24.47 -8.50
C THR A 126 0.28 -23.44 -9.34
N LYS A 127 0.79 -22.36 -8.75
CA LYS A 127 1.51 -21.31 -9.50
C LYS A 127 3.01 -21.48 -9.63
N LEU A 128 3.55 -22.64 -9.25
CA LEU A 128 4.90 -23.04 -9.60
C LEU A 128 5.00 -23.67 -10.99
N GLU A 129 3.87 -23.96 -11.65
CA GLU A 129 3.86 -24.56 -12.98
C GLU A 129 3.40 -23.59 -14.07
N HIS A 130 4.34 -23.20 -14.92
CA HIS A 130 4.19 -22.72 -16.30
C HIS A 130 3.24 -21.55 -16.62
N SER A 131 3.81 -20.40 -16.89
CA SER A 131 3.39 -19.65 -18.06
C SER A 131 4.48 -18.77 -18.66
N SER A 132 5.25 -19.36 -19.52
CA SER A 132 5.68 -18.68 -20.72
C SER A 132 4.54 -18.82 -21.72
N ASP A 133 3.75 -17.83 -21.88
CA ASP A 133 3.07 -17.33 -23.09
C ASP A 133 1.72 -16.71 -22.76
N LYS A 134 1.57 -15.54 -23.26
CA LYS A 134 0.36 -14.69 -23.26
C LYS A 134 0.01 -14.07 -21.94
N LYS A 135 0.43 -13.01 -21.87
CA LYS A 135 0.06 -12.05 -21.86
C LYS A 135 -0.55 -10.98 -22.04
N GLU A 136 -1.01 -10.31 -22.48
CA GLU A 136 -2.13 -9.39 -22.61
C GLU A 136 -3.38 -10.09 -22.17
N GLY A 137 -3.72 -10.04 -20.99
CA GLY A 137 -4.95 -10.57 -20.62
C GLY A 137 -5.08 -10.66 -19.14
N ILE A 138 -5.88 -9.77 -18.64
CA ILE A 138 -6.57 -9.97 -17.39
C ILE A 138 -5.58 -10.18 -16.25
N ILE A 139 -4.93 -9.10 -15.85
CA ILE A 139 -4.68 -8.90 -14.44
C ILE A 139 -6.08 -8.90 -13.81
N LYS A 140 -6.58 -10.09 -13.46
CA LYS A 140 -7.69 -10.18 -12.53
C LYS A 140 -7.30 -9.24 -11.41
N LYS A 141 -8.05 -8.16 -11.21
CA LYS A 141 -7.93 -7.33 -10.02
C LYS A 141 -8.05 -8.32 -8.88
N LYS A 142 -6.92 -8.74 -8.33
CA LYS A 142 -6.88 -9.45 -7.08
C LYS A 142 -7.56 -8.46 -6.14
N HIS A 143 -8.70 -8.79 -5.58
CA HIS A 143 -9.37 -7.95 -4.59
C HIS A 143 -8.41 -7.86 -3.42
N THR A 144 -7.49 -6.92 -3.49
CA THR A 144 -6.59 -6.65 -2.38
C THR A 144 -7.49 -6.16 -1.26
N ASN A 145 -7.48 -6.87 -0.15
CA ASN A 145 -8.22 -6.47 1.04
C ASN A 145 -7.92 -4.98 1.31
N LYS A 146 -8.96 -4.14 1.36
CA LYS A 146 -8.83 -2.68 1.51
C LYS A 146 -7.99 -2.30 2.71
N PHE A 147 -8.06 -3.07 3.81
CA PHE A 147 -7.24 -2.84 4.98
C PHE A 147 -5.74 -3.10 4.74
N ILE A 148 -5.41 -4.18 4.03
CA ILE A 148 -4.03 -4.47 3.62
C ILE A 148 -3.53 -3.39 2.68
N ALA A 149 -4.36 -2.97 1.72
CA ALA A 149 -4.03 -1.89 0.79
C ALA A 149 -3.75 -0.57 1.54
N PHE A 150 -4.56 -0.24 2.56
CA PHE A 150 -4.33 0.92 3.42
C PHE A 150 -2.98 0.85 4.11
N GLY A 151 -2.67 -0.28 4.76
CA GLY A 151 -1.37 -0.47 5.42
C GLY A 151 -0.19 -0.36 4.46
N GLN A 152 -0.31 -0.93 3.27
CA GLN A 152 0.73 -0.85 2.24
C GLN A 152 0.96 0.57 1.73
N LEU A 153 -0.12 1.30 1.42
CA LEU A 153 -0.03 2.69 0.95
C LEU A 153 0.49 3.62 2.05
N MET A 154 0.06 3.42 3.29
CA MET A 154 0.57 4.15 4.45
C MET A 154 2.07 3.91 4.65
N LEU A 155 2.52 2.65 4.58
CA LEU A 155 3.93 2.30 4.70
C LEU A 155 4.76 2.90 3.55
N LEU A 156 4.22 2.90 2.32
CA LEU A 156 4.86 3.57 1.19
C LEU A 156 5.02 5.07 1.46
N ALA A 157 3.95 5.74 1.91
CA ALA A 157 3.99 7.17 2.22
C ALA A 157 5.02 7.51 3.31
N MET A 158 5.11 6.70 4.36
CA MET A 158 6.14 6.83 5.41
C MET A 158 7.56 6.68 4.84
N ASN A 159 7.78 5.69 3.98
CA ASN A 159 9.10 5.46 3.38
C ASN A 159 9.49 6.58 2.41
N VAL A 160 8.56 7.07 1.60
CA VAL A 160 8.80 8.20 0.69
C VAL A 160 9.11 9.47 1.49
N LEU A 161 8.37 9.75 2.57
CA LEU A 161 8.66 10.87 3.46
C LEU A 161 10.05 10.75 4.11
N LYS A 162 10.40 9.55 4.60
CA LYS A 162 11.74 9.27 5.14
C LYS A 162 12.84 9.54 4.12
N ASN A 163 12.61 9.18 2.87
CA ASN A 163 13.56 9.35 1.78
C ASN A 163 13.64 10.79 1.24
N SER A 164 12.78 11.70 1.71
CA SER A 164 12.66 13.08 1.19
C SER A 164 13.62 14.08 1.87
N GLU A 165 14.81 13.65 2.25
CA GLU A 165 15.77 14.49 2.99
C GLU A 165 16.19 15.73 2.21
N GLU A 166 16.32 15.64 0.88
CA GLU A 166 16.78 16.71 0.00
C GLU A 166 15.67 17.64 -0.50
N ILE A 167 14.41 17.39 -0.10
CA ILE A 167 13.31 18.31 -0.38
C ILE A 167 13.45 19.52 0.55
N HIS A 168 13.62 20.71 -0.03
CA HIS A 168 13.78 21.95 0.72
C HIS A 168 12.45 22.63 1.11
N GLU A 169 11.32 22.12 0.60
CA GLU A 169 9.99 22.62 0.91
C GLU A 169 9.53 22.12 2.29
N GLU A 170 9.96 22.82 3.35
CA GLU A 170 9.62 22.41 4.74
C GLU A 170 8.13 22.31 4.99
N ASN A 171 7.33 23.20 4.41
CA ASN A 171 5.87 23.16 4.52
C ASN A 171 5.29 21.87 3.92
N LEU A 172 5.82 21.40 2.79
CA LEU A 172 5.38 20.15 2.17
C LEU A 172 5.70 18.94 3.08
N LYS A 173 6.89 18.90 3.66
CA LYS A 173 7.26 17.81 4.58
C LYS A 173 6.41 17.82 5.85
N ALA A 174 6.17 18.97 6.44
CA ALA A 174 5.38 19.12 7.66
C ALA A 174 3.89 18.74 7.41
N ASP A 175 3.33 19.18 6.28
CA ASP A 175 1.99 18.80 5.86
C ASP A 175 1.89 17.30 5.60
N SER A 176 2.81 16.74 4.82
CA SER A 176 2.88 15.29 4.55
C SER A 176 2.98 14.46 5.82
N TYR A 177 3.84 14.88 6.76
CA TYR A 177 3.95 14.22 8.05
C TYR A 177 2.62 14.22 8.82
N THR A 178 1.95 15.36 8.87
CA THR A 178 0.67 15.53 9.58
C THR A 178 -0.41 14.62 8.98
N ARG A 179 -0.50 14.59 7.65
CA ARG A 179 -1.47 13.77 6.92
C ARG A 179 -1.19 12.28 7.08
N ILE A 180 0.07 11.86 7.00
CA ILE A 180 0.48 10.47 7.24
C ILE A 180 0.17 10.07 8.68
N LEU A 181 0.46 10.93 9.67
CA LEU A 181 0.14 10.67 11.07
C LEU A 181 -1.36 10.50 11.30
N LYS A 182 -2.19 11.37 10.69
CA LYS A 182 -3.65 11.26 10.73
C LYS A 182 -4.13 9.90 10.20
N ASN A 183 -3.65 9.50 9.04
CA ASN A 183 -3.97 8.20 8.45
C ASN A 183 -3.48 7.03 9.30
N SER A 184 -2.31 7.16 9.93
CA SER A 184 -1.77 6.12 10.82
C SER A 184 -2.65 5.89 12.05
N ILE A 185 -3.18 6.96 12.64
CA ILE A 185 -4.13 6.88 13.76
C ILE A 185 -5.39 6.15 13.32
N SER A 186 -5.97 6.52 12.18
CA SER A 186 -7.15 5.85 11.62
C SER A 186 -6.89 4.37 11.36
N TYR A 187 -5.73 4.02 10.81
CA TYR A 187 -5.33 2.64 10.57
C TYR A 187 -5.26 1.82 11.87
N VAL A 188 -4.66 2.38 12.92
CA VAL A 188 -4.56 1.70 14.23
C VAL A 188 -5.92 1.54 14.89
N VAL A 189 -6.82 2.51 14.75
CA VAL A 189 -8.22 2.40 15.22
C VAL A 189 -8.91 1.23 14.51
N LEU A 190 -8.81 1.16 13.19
CA LEU A 190 -9.37 0.05 12.41
C LEU A 190 -8.78 -1.30 12.81
N TYR A 191 -7.47 -1.37 12.97
CA TYR A 191 -6.79 -2.60 13.40
C TYR A 191 -7.31 -3.09 14.74
N LYS A 192 -7.45 -2.17 15.72
CA LYS A 192 -8.01 -2.49 17.02
C LYS A 192 -9.43 -3.06 16.90
N MET A 193 -10.29 -2.42 16.10
CA MET A 193 -11.65 -2.87 15.86
C MET A 193 -11.71 -4.29 15.28
N ILE A 194 -10.87 -4.59 14.29
CA ILE A 194 -10.77 -5.92 13.68
C ILE A 194 -10.34 -6.96 14.73
N CYS A 195 -9.33 -6.64 15.54
CA CYS A 195 -8.88 -7.53 16.61
C CYS A 195 -9.98 -7.80 17.65
N GLU A 196 -10.73 -6.79 18.06
CA GLU A 196 -11.85 -6.94 19.00
C GLU A 196 -12.99 -7.79 18.42
N GLU A 197 -13.25 -7.68 17.12
CA GLU A 197 -14.24 -8.52 16.45
C GLU A 197 -13.83 -9.99 16.37
N ILE A 198 -12.56 -10.27 16.05
CA ILE A 198 -12.02 -11.64 16.01
C ILE A 198 -12.03 -12.30 17.38
N ILE A 199 -11.78 -11.55 18.45
CA ILE A 199 -11.75 -12.10 19.83
C ILE A 199 -13.14 -12.40 20.34
N ASN A 200 -14.16 -11.66 19.88
CA ASN A 200 -15.56 -11.80 20.33
C ASN A 200 -16.37 -12.83 19.52
N HIS A 201 -15.79 -13.46 18.52
CA HIS A 201 -16.34 -14.55 17.71
C HIS A 201 -15.62 -15.87 17.96
#